data_e3c07e09fbc9ffd950906a9ba0736367
#
_entry.id   e3c07e09fbc9ffd950906a9ba0736367
#
_cell.length_a   1.000
_cell.length_b   1.000
_cell.length_c   1.000
_cell.angle_alpha   90.00
_cell.angle_beta   90.00
_cell.angle_gamma   90.00
#
_symmetry.space_group_name_H-M   'P 1'
#
loop_
_entity.id
_entity.type
_entity.pdbx_description
1 polymer ?
#
loop_
_entity_poly.entity_id
_entity_poly.type
_entity_poly.pdbx_seq_one_letter_code
_entity_poly.pdbx_strand_id
1 'polypeptide(L)'
;MSKPKKKNKKRQNSKILNFDFKNLSNDISEYPYVEIKWADIEGDSGWSDTKSLKNAKLPVCVSKGYLLNQSNGITKIFTDYIETKEKPTFDNIGNTTIIPTSVIQSIKKIKL
;
A
#
# COMPACT_ATOMS: atom_id res chain seq x y z
N MET A 1 -31.66 -17.02 14.64
CA MET A 1 -31.18 -16.66 14.33
C MET A 1 -30.38 -16.05 13.86
N SER A 2 -30.19 -15.87 13.75
CA SER A 2 -29.48 -15.27 13.24
C SER A 2 -28.63 -14.69 12.97
N LYS A 3 -28.24 -14.48 12.72
CA LYS A 3 -27.39 -13.97 12.40
C LYS A 3 -26.62 -13.41 11.98
N PRO A 4 -26.38 -13.21 11.86
CA PRO A 4 -25.59 -12.65 11.37
C PRO A 4 -24.77 -12.15 11.09
N LYS A 5 -24.63 -12.09 10.90
CA LYS A 5 -23.85 -11.66 10.60
C LYS A 5 -23.04 -11.04 10.40
N LYS A 6 -22.78 -10.94 10.42
CA LYS A 6 -22.04 -10.37 10.31
C LYS A 6 -21.20 -9.95 9.99
N LYS A 7 -20.93 -9.90 9.80
CA LYS A 7 -20.12 -9.58 9.56
C LYS A 7 -19.36 -9.02 9.13
N ASN A 8 -19.35 -8.85 8.80
CA ASN A 8 -18.53 -8.41 8.28
C ASN A 8 -17.83 -7.58 8.44
N LYS A 9 -17.69 -7.35 8.68
CA LYS A 9 -17.01 -6.59 8.85
C LYS A 9 -15.72 -6.47 8.85
N LYS A 10 -14.99 -6.56 8.75
CA LYS A 10 -13.82 -6.50 8.69
C LYS A 10 -12.96 -5.95 7.74
N ARG A 11 -13.06 -5.38 7.22
CA ARG A 11 -12.45 -4.87 6.05
C ARG A 11 -11.49 -3.76 6.27
N GLN A 12 -11.37 -3.24 7.45
CA GLN A 12 -10.42 -2.20 7.72
C GLN A 12 -8.97 -2.67 7.59
N ASN A 13 -8.76 -3.99 7.50
CA ASN A 13 -7.44 -4.55 7.28
C ASN A 13 -7.30 -5.08 5.86
N SER A 14 -8.03 -4.50 4.94
CA SER A 14 -7.97 -4.93 3.57
C SER A 14 -6.61 -4.62 2.98
N LYS A 15 -6.09 -5.55 2.18
CA LYS A 15 -4.85 -5.39 1.43
C LYS A 15 -5.09 -4.73 0.09
N ILE A 16 -6.33 -4.71 -0.35
CA ILE A 16 -6.73 -4.19 -1.65
C ILE A 16 -7.65 -3.00 -1.45
N LEU A 17 -7.33 -1.91 -2.11
CA LEU A 17 -8.21 -0.76 -2.15
C LEU A 17 -9.13 -0.89 -3.35
N ASN A 18 -10.43 -0.76 -3.12
CA ASN A 18 -11.41 -0.86 -4.19
C ASN A 18 -11.31 0.39 -5.06
N PHE A 19 -10.71 0.26 -6.22
CA PHE A 19 -10.41 1.36 -7.09
C PHE A 19 -10.29 0.87 -8.53
N ASP A 20 -10.77 1.66 -9.46
CA ASP A 20 -10.75 1.29 -10.87
C ASP A 20 -9.42 1.70 -11.50
N PHE A 21 -8.61 0.71 -11.85
CA PHE A 21 -7.28 0.92 -12.43
C PHE A 21 -7.25 0.72 -13.94
N LYS A 22 -8.39 0.75 -14.59
CA LYS A 22 -8.46 0.40 -16.01
C LYS A 22 -7.53 1.22 -16.88
N ASN A 23 -7.49 2.52 -16.65
CA ASN A 23 -6.74 3.43 -17.51
C ASN A 23 -5.76 4.23 -16.69
N LEU A 24 -4.56 4.38 -17.24
CA LEU A 24 -3.60 5.32 -16.67
C LEU A 24 -4.00 6.72 -17.09
N SER A 25 -3.93 7.64 -16.16
CA SER A 25 -4.33 9.02 -16.37
C SER A 25 -3.16 9.94 -16.05
N ASN A 26 -3.12 11.08 -16.69
CA ASN A 26 -2.14 12.12 -16.39
C ASN A 26 -2.70 13.15 -15.41
N ASP A 27 -3.88 12.92 -14.87
CA ASP A 27 -4.53 13.82 -13.93
C ASP A 27 -4.32 13.30 -12.51
N ILE A 28 -3.53 14.03 -11.72
CA ILE A 28 -3.18 13.59 -10.38
C ILE A 28 -4.40 13.41 -9.48
N SER A 29 -5.46 14.15 -9.74
CA SER A 29 -6.68 14.04 -8.92
C SER A 29 -7.38 12.70 -9.07
N GLU A 30 -7.00 11.93 -10.09
CA GLU A 30 -7.60 10.61 -10.33
C GLU A 30 -6.89 9.50 -9.57
N TYR A 31 -5.83 9.81 -8.84
CA TYR A 31 -5.09 8.81 -8.06
C TYR A 31 -5.38 8.99 -6.58
N PRO A 32 -5.86 7.95 -5.89
CA PRO A 32 -6.11 8.09 -4.46
C PRO A 32 -4.79 8.22 -3.70
N TYR A 33 -4.77 9.08 -2.71
CA TYR A 33 -3.63 9.18 -1.81
C TYR A 33 -3.86 8.22 -0.66
N VAL A 34 -2.90 7.34 -0.41
CA VAL A 34 -3.10 6.22 0.49
C VAL A 34 -1.99 6.13 1.53
N GLU A 35 -2.35 5.47 2.63
CA GLU A 35 -1.39 5.02 3.63
C GLU A 35 -1.38 3.51 3.61
N ILE A 36 -0.19 2.93 3.48
CA ILE A 36 -0.02 1.48 3.44
C ILE A 36 0.83 1.06 4.64
N LYS A 37 0.31 0.10 5.41
CA LYS A 37 1.10 -0.56 6.44
C LYS A 37 1.47 -1.94 5.94
N TRP A 38 2.75 -2.23 5.95
CA TRP A 38 3.24 -3.49 5.39
C TRP A 38 4.38 -4.03 6.24
N ALA A 39 4.51 -5.37 6.24
CA ALA A 39 5.54 -6.05 7.00
C ALA A 39 6.78 -6.22 6.16
N ASP A 40 7.90 -5.75 6.69
CA ASP A 40 9.17 -5.81 5.96
C ASP A 40 9.92 -7.08 6.33
N ILE A 41 10.73 -7.55 5.39
CA ILE A 41 11.62 -8.66 5.63
C ILE A 41 12.77 -8.18 6.50
N GLU A 42 13.12 -9.00 7.48
CA GLU A 42 14.23 -8.67 8.36
C GLU A 42 15.21 -9.84 8.41
N GLY A 43 16.48 -9.54 8.20
CA GLY A 43 17.52 -10.52 8.29
C GLY A 43 18.62 -10.04 9.20
N ASP A 44 19.35 -10.97 9.79
CA ASP A 44 20.44 -10.68 10.69
C ASP A 44 21.49 -11.75 10.49
N SER A 45 22.74 -11.35 10.20
CA SER A 45 23.82 -12.28 9.97
C SER A 45 24.51 -12.71 11.28
N GLY A 46 24.08 -12.15 12.41
CA GLY A 46 24.65 -12.50 13.69
C GLY A 46 24.09 -13.80 14.25
N TRP A 47 24.47 -14.09 15.47
CA TRP A 47 24.02 -15.30 16.17
C TRP A 47 22.80 -14.96 17.03
N SER A 48 21.87 -15.90 17.08
CA SER A 48 20.66 -15.75 17.88
C SER A 48 20.25 -17.12 18.39
N ASP A 49 19.58 -17.15 19.54
CA ASP A 49 19.03 -18.41 20.01
C ASP A 49 17.68 -18.69 19.35
N THR A 50 17.27 -19.94 19.43
CA THR A 50 16.04 -20.36 18.73
C THR A 50 14.79 -19.74 19.36
N LYS A 51 14.79 -19.51 20.65
CA LYS A 51 13.63 -18.93 21.32
C LYS A 51 13.42 -17.49 20.89
N SER A 52 14.49 -16.73 20.82
CA SER A 52 14.41 -15.34 20.38
C SER A 52 13.90 -15.26 18.93
N LEU A 53 14.43 -16.12 18.07
CA LEU A 53 13.98 -16.13 16.69
C LEU A 53 12.51 -16.54 16.57
N LYS A 54 12.11 -17.55 17.36
CA LYS A 54 10.72 -17.99 17.32
C LYS A 54 9.75 -16.87 17.68
N ASN A 55 10.15 -16.01 18.62
CA ASN A 55 9.29 -14.94 19.11
C ASN A 55 9.47 -13.62 18.36
N ALA A 56 10.41 -13.57 17.41
CA ALA A 56 10.67 -12.36 16.66
C ALA A 56 9.49 -12.02 15.73
N LYS A 57 9.30 -10.73 15.51
CA LYS A 57 8.23 -10.24 14.66
C LYS A 57 8.81 -9.33 13.60
N LEU A 58 8.12 -9.25 12.46
CA LEU A 58 8.55 -8.39 11.40
C LEU A 58 8.24 -6.94 11.74
N PRO A 59 9.13 -6.02 11.38
CA PRO A 59 8.83 -4.59 11.54
C PRO A 59 7.70 -4.19 10.60
N VAL A 60 6.90 -3.26 11.05
CA VAL A 60 5.79 -2.72 10.25
C VAL A 60 6.23 -1.37 9.72
N CYS A 61 6.22 -1.26 8.41
CA CYS A 61 6.56 -0.02 7.71
C CYS A 61 5.29 0.70 7.31
N VAL A 62 5.36 2.02 7.30
CA VAL A 62 4.25 2.87 6.87
C VAL A 62 4.71 3.68 5.67
N SER A 63 4.03 3.49 4.55
CA SER A 63 4.31 4.22 3.32
C SER A 63 3.08 4.99 2.89
N LYS A 64 3.31 6.20 2.40
CA LYS A 64 2.22 7.05 1.92
C LYS A 64 2.54 7.51 0.51
N GLY A 65 1.52 7.60 -0.31
CA GLY A 65 1.71 8.06 -1.67
C GLY A 65 0.44 7.92 -2.48
N TYR A 66 0.56 8.29 -3.74
CA TYR A 66 -0.53 8.10 -4.70
C TYR A 66 -0.51 6.66 -5.18
N LEU A 67 -1.66 6.02 -5.12
CA LEU A 67 -1.76 4.61 -5.53
C LEU A 67 -1.90 4.55 -7.05
N LEU A 68 -0.90 3.96 -7.71
CA LEU A 68 -0.94 3.79 -9.15
C LEU A 68 -1.82 2.62 -9.53
N ASN A 69 -1.51 1.45 -9.00
CA ASN A 69 -2.35 0.27 -9.23
C ASN A 69 -1.98 -0.84 -8.26
N GLN A 70 -2.84 -1.86 -8.26
CA GLN A 70 -2.60 -3.12 -7.57
C GLN A 70 -2.96 -4.23 -8.54
N SER A 71 -1.96 -4.87 -9.12
CA SER A 71 -2.18 -5.94 -10.07
C SER A 71 -1.04 -6.93 -10.02
N ASN A 72 -1.33 -8.17 -10.38
CA ASN A 72 -0.34 -9.24 -10.44
C ASN A 72 0.42 -9.41 -9.12
N GLY A 73 -0.29 -9.21 -8.01
CA GLY A 73 0.30 -9.38 -6.69
C GLY A 73 1.23 -8.26 -6.26
N ILE A 74 1.20 -7.13 -6.94
CA ILE A 74 2.10 -6.01 -6.67
C ILE A 74 1.30 -4.73 -6.51
N THR A 75 1.66 -3.96 -5.48
CA THR A 75 1.07 -2.65 -5.22
C THR A 75 2.12 -1.58 -5.49
N LYS A 76 1.78 -0.59 -6.29
CA LYS A 76 2.70 0.45 -6.71
C LYS A 76 2.19 1.82 -6.30
N ILE A 77 3.06 2.60 -5.67
CA ILE A 77 2.74 3.96 -5.28
C ILE A 77 3.87 4.90 -5.72
N PHE A 78 3.56 6.18 -5.81
CA PHE A 78 4.55 7.22 -6.07
C PHE A 78 4.22 8.44 -5.22
N THR A 79 5.22 9.23 -4.88
CA THR A 79 5.01 10.42 -4.05
C THR A 79 5.24 11.71 -4.80
N ASP A 80 6.07 11.70 -5.82
CA ASP A 80 6.45 12.90 -6.54
C ASP A 80 6.00 12.83 -7.99
N TYR A 81 5.72 13.99 -8.55
CA TYR A 81 5.40 14.09 -9.97
C TYR A 81 5.80 15.46 -10.49
N ILE A 82 6.02 15.53 -11.79
CA ILE A 82 6.35 16.79 -12.44
C ILE A 82 5.07 17.37 -13.03
N GLU A 83 4.68 18.51 -12.50
CA GLU A 83 3.44 19.18 -12.91
C GLU A 83 3.60 19.81 -14.29
N THR A 84 2.59 19.65 -15.10
CA THR A 84 2.57 20.30 -16.40
C THR A 84 1.91 21.68 -16.31
N LYS A 85 1.93 22.42 -17.41
CA LYS A 85 1.28 23.72 -17.44
C LYS A 85 -0.23 23.62 -17.24
N GLU A 86 -0.79 22.50 -17.62
CA GLU A 86 -2.24 22.27 -17.52
C GLU A 86 -2.54 21.50 -16.26
N LYS A 87 -2.54 22.22 -15.17
CA LYS A 87 -2.87 21.60 -13.89
C LYS A 87 -4.29 21.05 -13.93
N PRO A 88 -4.51 19.92 -13.31
CA PRO A 88 -3.67 19.13 -12.42
C PRO A 88 -2.89 18.00 -13.11
N THR A 89 -2.49 18.18 -14.34
CA THR A 89 -1.82 17.12 -15.10
C THR A 89 -0.33 17.06 -14.79
N PHE A 90 0.28 15.92 -15.10
CA PHE A 90 1.67 15.67 -14.83
C PHE A 90 2.29 14.80 -15.92
N ASP A 91 3.64 14.84 -15.99
CA ASP A 91 4.40 14.03 -16.95
C ASP A 91 4.97 12.78 -16.29
N ASN A 92 6.05 12.97 -15.53
CA ASN A 92 6.76 11.86 -14.94
C ASN A 92 6.51 11.81 -13.44
N ILE A 93 6.72 10.63 -12.90
CA ILE A 93 6.55 10.39 -11.46
C ILE A 93 7.89 9.99 -10.87
N GLY A 94 8.03 10.21 -9.57
CA GLY A 94 9.25 9.88 -8.85
C GLY A 94 8.96 9.36 -7.46
N ASN A 95 10.02 8.88 -6.82
CA ASN A 95 9.93 8.28 -5.49
C ASN A 95 8.87 7.21 -5.47
N THR A 96 9.10 6.20 -6.28
CA THR A 96 8.17 5.10 -6.45
C THR A 96 8.50 3.99 -5.46
N THR A 97 7.46 3.27 -5.04
CA THR A 97 7.62 2.11 -4.17
C THR A 97 6.77 0.98 -4.73
N ILE A 98 7.36 -0.20 -4.80
CA ILE A 98 6.69 -1.39 -5.27
C ILE A 98 6.67 -2.39 -4.12
N ILE A 99 5.47 -2.78 -3.69
CA ILE A 99 5.29 -3.61 -2.51
C ILE A 99 4.54 -4.88 -2.92
N PRO A 100 5.06 -6.07 -2.55
CA PRO A 100 4.25 -7.28 -2.75
C PRO A 100 2.95 -7.14 -1.96
N THR A 101 1.83 -7.31 -2.63
CA THR A 101 0.53 -7.10 -1.97
C THR A 101 0.35 -8.06 -0.80
N SER A 102 0.98 -9.23 -0.85
CA SER A 102 0.85 -10.22 0.21
C SER A 102 1.39 -9.75 1.55
N VAL A 103 2.34 -8.81 1.58
CA VAL A 103 2.90 -8.33 2.84
C VAL A 103 2.18 -7.09 3.37
N ILE A 104 1.21 -6.58 2.66
CA ILE A 104 0.42 -5.43 3.11
C ILE A 104 -0.51 -5.89 4.22
N GLN A 105 -0.53 -5.14 5.31
CA GLN A 105 -1.44 -5.39 6.41
C GLN A 105 -2.70 -4.55 6.27
N SER A 106 -2.56 -3.32 5.80
CA SER A 106 -3.72 -2.47 5.55
C SER A 106 -3.36 -1.40 4.53
N ILE A 107 -4.37 -0.98 3.79
CA ILE A 107 -4.26 0.15 2.87
C ILE A 107 -5.53 0.96 3.01
N LYS A 108 -5.39 2.27 3.10
CA LYS A 108 -6.55 3.14 3.24
C LYS A 108 -6.30 4.49 2.58
N LYS A 109 -7.35 5.09 2.08
CA LYS A 109 -7.28 6.46 1.57
C LYS A 109 -7.10 7.42 2.74
N ILE A 110 -6.26 8.41 2.53
CA ILE A 110 -6.04 9.47 3.51
C ILE A 110 -6.07 10.81 2.79
N LYS A 111 -6.21 11.86 3.56
CA LYS A 111 -6.15 13.20 3.00
C LYS A 111 -4.71 13.65 2.87
N LEU A 112 -4.47 14.43 1.85
CA LEU A 112 -3.18 15.08 1.64
C LEU A 112 -2.92 16.18 2.67
#